data_91bc94a4551d4e43e967374e5c7ee0f4
#
_entry.id   91bc94a4551d4e43e967374e5c7ee0f4
#
_cell.length_a   1.000
_cell.length_b   1.000
_cell.length_c   1.000
_cell.angle_alpha   90.00
_cell.angle_beta   90.00
_cell.angle_gamma   90.00
#
_symmetry.space_group_name_H-M   'P 1'
#
loop_
_entity.id
_entity.type
_entity.pdbx_description
1 polymer ?
#
loop_
_entity_poly.entity_id
_entity_poly.type
_entity_poly.pdbx_seq_one_letter_code
_entity_poly.pdbx_strand_id
1 'polypeptide(L)'
;MEKKIVILISSSPFGELKNYEALRSSIVLYEHSLWVLWIQDGVYFTLESTDKKRTQQFLRLASELGIKLQVVREHLIERGLGDSELMPEVLVINRCEYIDLLSNVDLVMSY
;
A
#
# COMPACT_ATOMS: atom_id res chain seq x y z
N MET A 1 20.11 10.91 -6.67
CA MET A 1 20.00 9.62 -7.38
C MET A 1 18.68 8.95 -7.04
N GLU A 2 17.93 8.54 -8.05
CA GLU A 2 16.66 7.88 -7.85
C GLU A 2 16.87 6.46 -7.33
N LYS A 3 16.11 6.09 -6.30
CA LYS A 3 16.11 4.74 -5.75
C LYS A 3 14.74 4.11 -5.92
N LYS A 4 14.70 2.79 -5.89
CA LYS A 4 13.45 2.02 -5.88
C LYS A 4 13.13 1.66 -4.44
N ILE A 5 12.03 2.17 -3.93
CA ILE A 5 11.67 2.02 -2.52
C ILE A 5 10.27 1.41 -2.41
N VAL A 6 10.13 0.38 -1.59
CA VAL A 6 8.83 -0.21 -1.26
C VAL A 6 8.48 0.14 0.18
N ILE A 7 7.27 0.63 0.38
CA ILE A 7 6.71 0.86 1.70
C ILE A 7 5.68 -0.24 1.94
N LEU A 8 5.97 -1.13 2.89
CA LEU A 8 5.10 -2.24 3.25
C LEU A 8 4.22 -1.83 4.43
N ILE A 9 2.93 -2.06 4.30
CA ILE A 9 1.98 -1.82 5.38
C ILE A 9 1.32 -3.13 5.75
N SER A 10 1.72 -3.69 6.89
CA SER A 10 1.17 -4.96 7.40
C SER A 10 0.25 -4.76 8.61
N SER A 11 0.21 -3.56 9.14
CA SER A 11 -0.62 -3.26 10.31
C SER A 11 -2.06 -3.04 9.95
N SER A 12 -2.98 -3.52 10.82
CA SER A 12 -4.41 -3.25 10.68
C SER A 12 -4.66 -1.74 10.72
N PRO A 13 -5.63 -1.22 9.93
CA PRO A 13 -5.97 0.20 9.97
C PRO A 13 -6.75 0.60 11.22
N PHE A 14 -7.21 -0.38 12.03
CA PHE A 14 -8.11 -0.10 13.15
C PHE A 14 -7.33 0.35 14.40
N GLY A 15 -7.59 1.58 14.83
CA GLY A 15 -6.99 2.14 16.05
C GLY A 15 -5.54 2.59 15.93
N GLU A 16 -4.98 2.60 14.73
CA GLU A 16 -3.56 2.97 14.52
C GLU A 16 -3.39 3.98 13.40
N LEU A 17 -2.26 4.72 13.47
CA LEU A 17 -1.93 5.75 12.49
C LEU A 17 -0.88 5.29 11.47
N LYS A 18 -0.63 3.98 11.37
CA LYS A 18 0.42 3.46 10.48
C LYS A 18 0.18 3.78 9.01
N ASN A 19 -1.06 3.67 8.55
CA ASN A 19 -1.40 4.00 7.17
C ASN A 19 -1.15 5.49 6.90
N TYR A 20 -1.52 6.35 7.83
CA TYR A 20 -1.28 7.78 7.73
C TYR A 20 0.23 8.07 7.62
N GLU A 21 1.03 7.49 8.52
CA GLU A 21 2.48 7.69 8.54
C GLU A 21 3.14 7.16 7.27
N ALA A 22 2.71 5.98 6.79
CA ALA A 22 3.27 5.37 5.60
C ALA A 22 2.99 6.20 4.35
N LEU A 23 1.75 6.66 4.18
CA LEU A 23 1.37 7.48 3.02
C LEU A 23 2.06 8.84 3.05
N ARG A 24 2.19 9.43 4.24
CA ARG A 24 2.92 10.68 4.38
C ARG A 24 4.38 10.51 3.99
N SER A 25 5.00 9.41 4.42
CA SER A 25 6.39 9.10 4.06
C SER A 25 6.56 8.94 2.55
N SER A 26 5.59 8.30 1.88
CA SER A 26 5.65 8.11 0.43
C SER A 26 5.65 9.44 -0.30
N ILE A 27 4.87 10.39 0.17
CA ILE A 27 4.81 11.73 -0.43
C ILE A 27 6.12 12.48 -0.25
N VAL A 28 6.72 12.37 0.93
CA VAL A 28 8.02 13.02 1.20
C VAL A 28 9.11 12.45 0.28
N LEU A 29 9.01 11.19 -0.08
CA LEU A 29 10.00 10.49 -0.91
C LEU A 29 9.63 10.45 -2.40
N TYR A 30 8.69 11.28 -2.84
CA TYR A 30 8.12 11.18 -4.20
C TYR A 30 9.15 11.30 -5.33
N GLU A 31 10.35 11.81 -5.07
CA GLU A 31 11.41 11.92 -6.08
C GLU A 31 11.99 10.55 -6.48
N HIS A 32 11.71 9.53 -5.68
CA HIS A 32 12.16 8.17 -5.95
C HIS A 32 11.03 7.36 -6.61
N SER A 33 11.37 6.19 -7.15
CA SER A 33 10.36 5.25 -7.63
C SER A 33 9.77 4.54 -6.41
N LEU A 34 8.49 4.75 -6.17
CA LEU A 34 7.83 4.29 -4.95
C LEU A 34 6.68 3.34 -5.22
N TRP A 35 6.59 2.32 -4.36
CA TRP A 35 5.46 1.42 -4.26
C TRP A 35 4.98 1.42 -2.83
N VAL A 36 3.68 1.55 -2.62
CA VAL A 36 3.05 1.34 -1.32
C VAL A 36 2.26 0.05 -1.45
N LEU A 37 2.57 -0.91 -0.59
CA LEU A 37 2.04 -2.26 -0.72
C LEU A 37 1.40 -2.70 0.59
N TRP A 38 0.10 -2.97 0.55
CA TRP A 38 -0.65 -3.47 1.70
C TRP A 38 -0.61 -5.00 1.70
N ILE A 39 -0.13 -5.56 2.81
CA ILE A 39 0.04 -7.00 3.00
C ILE A 39 -0.55 -7.41 4.34
N GLN A 40 -0.80 -8.72 4.51
CA GLN A 40 -1.30 -9.27 5.77
C GLN A 40 -2.51 -8.46 6.27
N ASP A 41 -2.55 -8.05 7.53
CA ASP A 41 -3.67 -7.29 8.09
C ASP A 41 -3.81 -5.88 7.51
N GLY A 42 -2.77 -5.38 6.86
CA GLY A 42 -2.84 -4.10 6.16
C GLY A 42 -3.84 -4.10 5.02
N VAL A 43 -4.17 -5.27 4.46
CA VAL A 43 -5.11 -5.37 3.34
C VAL A 43 -6.51 -4.83 3.68
N TYR A 44 -6.90 -4.82 4.96
CA TYR A 44 -8.18 -4.25 5.37
C TYR A 44 -8.31 -2.76 5.02
N PHE A 45 -7.20 -2.04 4.94
CA PHE A 45 -7.21 -0.63 4.55
C PHE A 45 -7.69 -0.44 3.11
N THR A 46 -7.41 -1.39 2.25
CA THR A 46 -7.74 -1.27 0.82
C THR A 46 -9.22 -1.46 0.50
N LEU A 47 -10.01 -1.91 1.47
CA LEU A 47 -11.45 -2.09 1.27
C LEU A 47 -12.13 -0.74 1.08
N GLU A 48 -13.08 -0.68 0.14
CA GLU A 48 -13.86 0.52 -0.11
C GLU A 48 -14.58 0.99 1.15
N SER A 49 -15.03 0.05 1.99
CA SER A 49 -15.78 0.33 3.21
C SER A 49 -14.95 0.86 4.38
N THR A 50 -13.63 0.78 4.31
CA THR A 50 -12.77 1.26 5.40
C THR A 50 -12.76 2.79 5.45
N ASP A 51 -12.91 3.37 6.65
CA ASP A 51 -12.86 4.82 6.85
C ASP A 51 -11.45 5.35 6.54
N LYS A 52 -11.38 6.31 5.63
CA LYS A 52 -10.13 6.90 5.16
C LYS A 52 -10.09 8.42 5.34
N LYS A 53 -10.90 8.96 6.24
CA LYS A 53 -11.00 10.42 6.43
C LYS A 53 -9.64 11.09 6.64
N ARG A 54 -8.78 10.48 7.45
CA ARG A 54 -7.45 11.03 7.75
C ARG A 54 -6.45 10.89 6.61
N THR A 55 -6.66 9.89 5.75
CA THR A 55 -5.67 9.51 4.72
C THR A 55 -6.10 9.84 3.31
N GLN A 56 -7.35 10.23 3.11
CA GLN A 56 -7.91 10.40 1.77
C GLN A 56 -7.11 11.38 0.91
N GLN A 57 -6.72 12.51 1.48
CA GLN A 57 -5.95 13.48 0.70
C GLN A 57 -4.55 12.96 0.35
N PHE A 58 -3.93 12.16 1.23
CA PHE A 58 -2.62 11.57 0.94
C PHE A 58 -2.73 10.47 -0.11
N LEU A 59 -3.80 9.68 -0.09
CA LEU A 59 -4.05 8.67 -1.13
C LEU A 59 -4.19 9.34 -2.50
N ARG A 60 -4.97 10.39 -2.56
CA ARG A 60 -5.19 11.12 -3.81
C ARG A 60 -3.88 11.72 -4.32
N LEU A 61 -3.14 12.36 -3.43
CA LEU A 61 -1.87 12.98 -3.80
C LEU A 61 -0.84 11.94 -4.24
N ALA A 62 -0.74 10.82 -3.52
CA ALA A 62 0.18 9.73 -3.88
C ALA A 62 -0.15 9.19 -5.28
N SER A 63 -1.43 9.00 -5.56
CA SER A 63 -1.88 8.54 -6.87
C SER A 63 -1.51 9.55 -7.97
N GLU A 64 -1.72 10.83 -7.70
CA GLU A 64 -1.38 11.91 -8.66
C GLU A 64 0.12 12.01 -8.90
N LEU A 65 0.93 11.71 -7.91
CA LEU A 65 2.40 11.72 -8.03
C LEU A 65 2.95 10.45 -8.70
N GLY A 66 2.09 9.53 -9.09
CA GLY A 66 2.52 8.31 -9.77
C GLY A 66 3.05 7.23 -8.83
N ILE A 67 2.83 7.35 -7.54
CA ILE A 67 3.19 6.32 -6.57
C ILE A 67 2.27 5.12 -6.79
N LYS A 68 2.86 3.93 -6.91
CA LYS A 68 2.09 2.72 -7.18
C LYS A 68 1.50 2.17 -5.88
N LEU A 69 0.16 2.11 -5.81
CA LEU A 69 -0.57 1.63 -4.64
C LEU A 69 -1.08 0.23 -4.96
N GLN A 70 -0.62 -0.78 -4.23
CA GLN A 70 -0.87 -2.18 -4.55
C GLN A 70 -1.25 -3.00 -3.32
N VAL A 71 -1.97 -4.09 -3.55
CA VAL A 71 -2.37 -5.04 -2.51
C VAL A 71 -2.13 -6.46 -3.01
N VAL A 72 -1.71 -7.36 -2.13
CA VAL A 72 -1.44 -8.76 -2.50
C VAL A 72 -2.73 -9.57 -2.43
N ARG A 73 -3.10 -10.17 -3.57
CA ARG A 73 -4.33 -10.96 -3.71
C ARG A 73 -4.43 -12.10 -2.70
N GLU A 74 -3.37 -12.89 -2.55
CA GLU A 74 -3.40 -14.05 -1.65
C GLU A 74 -3.66 -13.65 -0.20
N HIS A 75 -3.15 -12.49 0.22
CA HIS A 75 -3.41 -11.99 1.57
C HIS A 75 -4.87 -11.59 1.77
N LEU A 76 -5.52 -11.07 0.72
CA LEU A 76 -6.96 -10.80 0.74
C LEU A 76 -7.74 -12.10 0.87
N ILE A 77 -7.40 -13.09 0.05
CA ILE A 77 -8.08 -14.40 0.04
C ILE A 77 -7.96 -15.09 1.40
N GLU A 78 -6.78 -15.07 1.99
CA GLU A 78 -6.53 -15.69 3.30
C GLU A 78 -7.43 -15.11 4.40
N ARG A 79 -7.91 -13.89 4.21
CA ARG A 79 -8.77 -13.20 5.17
C ARG A 79 -10.24 -13.16 4.76
N GLY A 80 -10.60 -13.96 3.75
CA GLY A 80 -11.98 -14.02 3.26
C GLY A 80 -12.42 -12.77 2.51
N LEU A 81 -11.47 -11.99 1.98
CA LEU A 81 -11.75 -10.72 1.32
C LEU A 81 -11.57 -10.77 -0.19
N GLY A 82 -11.44 -11.96 -0.77
CA GLY A 82 -11.15 -12.10 -2.20
C GLY A 82 -12.17 -11.48 -3.12
N ASP A 83 -13.44 -11.43 -2.70
CA ASP A 83 -14.55 -10.86 -3.50
C ASP A 83 -14.98 -9.49 -3.01
N SER A 84 -14.23 -8.89 -2.09
CA SER A 84 -14.58 -7.59 -1.52
C SER A 84 -14.29 -6.46 -2.51
N GLU A 85 -15.08 -5.40 -2.43
CA GLU A 85 -14.86 -4.20 -3.24
C GLU A 85 -13.71 -3.39 -2.64
N LEU A 86 -12.74 -3.05 -3.48
CA LEU A 86 -11.55 -2.32 -3.07
C LEU A 86 -11.59 -0.87 -3.53
N MET A 87 -10.82 -0.01 -2.86
CA MET A 87 -10.71 1.39 -3.26
C MET A 87 -10.13 1.47 -4.69
N PRO A 88 -10.57 2.45 -5.50
CA PRO A 88 -10.19 2.48 -6.92
C PRO A 88 -8.71 2.75 -7.18
N GLU A 89 -8.01 3.35 -6.23
CA GLU A 89 -6.60 3.70 -6.38
C GLU A 89 -5.66 2.50 -6.31
N VAL A 90 -6.13 1.35 -5.79
CA VAL A 90 -5.25 0.21 -5.54
C VAL A 90 -5.28 -0.79 -6.70
N LEU A 91 -4.12 -1.34 -7.02
CA LEU A 91 -3.97 -2.42 -7.99
C LEU A 91 -3.70 -3.72 -7.26
N VAL A 92 -4.40 -4.78 -7.64
CA VAL A 92 -4.20 -6.11 -7.04
C VAL A 92 -3.06 -6.81 -7.78
N ILE A 93 -2.07 -7.28 -7.02
CA ILE A 93 -0.97 -8.09 -7.57
C ILE A 93 -0.95 -9.46 -6.90
N ASN A 94 -0.35 -10.44 -7.56
CA ASN A 94 -0.24 -11.78 -6.99
C ASN A 94 1.07 -11.94 -6.20
N ARG A 95 1.19 -13.08 -5.51
CA ARG A 95 2.36 -13.37 -4.67
C ARG A 95 3.68 -13.35 -5.46
N CYS A 96 3.67 -13.86 -6.69
CA CYS A 96 4.88 -13.87 -7.52
C CYS A 96 5.34 -12.46 -7.84
N GLU A 97 4.41 -11.58 -8.21
CA GLU A 97 4.71 -10.18 -8.49
C GLU A 97 5.24 -9.46 -7.23
N TYR A 98 4.66 -9.78 -6.07
CA TYR A 98 5.10 -9.25 -4.79
C TYR A 98 6.54 -9.65 -4.48
N ILE A 99 6.87 -10.93 -4.64
CA ILE A 99 8.22 -11.44 -4.38
C ILE A 99 9.21 -10.82 -5.35
N ASP A 100 8.86 -10.74 -6.63
CA ASP A 100 9.70 -10.11 -7.66
C ASP A 100 9.98 -8.66 -7.32
N LEU A 101 8.96 -7.93 -6.90
CA LEU A 101 9.11 -6.52 -6.53
C LEU A 101 10.13 -6.37 -5.39
N LEU A 102 9.98 -7.15 -4.33
CA LEU A 102 10.89 -7.07 -3.18
C LEU A 102 12.33 -7.44 -3.56
N SER A 103 12.51 -8.31 -4.56
CA SER A 103 13.84 -8.72 -5.02
C SER A 103 14.57 -7.65 -5.81
N ASN A 104 13.85 -6.65 -6.29
CA ASN A 104 14.38 -5.65 -7.23
C ASN A 104 14.41 -4.22 -6.69
N VAL A 105 14.12 -4.01 -5.41
CA VAL A 105 14.12 -2.67 -4.83
C VAL A 105 15.37 -2.42 -4.00
N ASP A 106 15.70 -1.16 -3.83
CA ASP A 106 16.89 -0.72 -3.08
C ASP A 106 16.62 -0.65 -1.58
N LEU A 107 15.37 -0.36 -1.18
CA LEU A 107 15.03 -0.14 0.21
C LEU A 107 13.60 -0.60 0.47
N VAL A 108 13.37 -1.22 1.62
CA VAL A 108 12.05 -1.59 2.11
C VAL A 108 11.82 -0.91 3.45
N MET A 109 10.74 -0.15 3.56
CA MET A 109 10.30 0.48 4.81
C MET A 109 9.02 -0.20 5.25
N SER A 110 8.97 -0.64 6.52
CA SER A 110 7.81 -1.39 7.05
C SER A 110 7.04 -0.59 8.09
N TYR A 111 5.72 -0.67 7.99
CA TYR A 111 4.79 -0.03 8.93
C TYR A 111 3.78 -1.00 9.49
#